data_6455b09468443d0d69cf24713a338616
#
_entry.id   6455b09468443d0d69cf24713a338616
#
_cell.length_a   1.000
_cell.length_b   1.000
_cell.length_c   1.000
_cell.angle_alpha   90.00
_cell.angle_beta   90.00
_cell.angle_gamma   90.00
#
_symmetry.space_group_name_H-M   'P 1'
#
loop_
_entity.id
_entity.type
_entity.pdbx_description
1 polymer ?
#
loop_
_entity_poly.entity_id
_entity_poly.type
_entity_poly.pdbx_seq_one_letter_code
_entity_poly.pdbx_strand_id
1 'polypeptide(L)'
;MMYPQINSAQTIILYCEKFEFFNVVISPGSRNAPLAIGFASNDKFKCYSIVDERSAGFFALGISQQTQKPTVLVCTSGSALLNYYPAIAEAYYSEIPLVVISADRPNYKIDIGDGQTIQQNNVFGDHVIGFENLFQDVNHSTNSILESNLQRIIPDSFKTTELLDLQRKTQRDNERILLDLFIKTLHNSKPVHLNVPFEEPLSEFSDQPTITISNETKYSIKKDDLSVFNSPLIKGYKKIMILFGCANKGILSESTIDKLSSCDNIVVLKETTSNLNNTSFFGKIDQLIAPAELNENSSELFNKLKPELLITVGGMIISKKIKSMLRTYEPTAHIHLGHNDAKDTFYKGVEHFKIDPNLFFKKSLEKLVSNYNYKKPWIDISKKRALAHKKYLNKLPFSDLKVFSMLESRIPKKYTIQVSNSSTIRYMQLFDYNPLCKVYCNRGTSGIDGSTSTAIGASVKSAFPVLLITGDLSFFYDSNGLWNSNIKPSFRIIVINNNGGGIFKILPGYKNNIISTKFIETRHELSTKHLARMHGFEYSKARSEIGLKWKLYSFFKKSSKPGILEINTNSDLSSDLLKKYFINLK
;
A
#
# COMPACT_ATOMS: atom_id res chain seq x y z
N MET A 1 -14.37 -28.23 -14.06
CA MET A 1 -13.14 -27.66 -13.47
C MET A 1 -11.98 -28.32 -14.20
N MET A 2 -10.96 -27.59 -14.62
CA MET A 2 -9.81 -28.19 -15.33
C MET A 2 -8.57 -28.08 -14.42
N TYR A 3 -7.92 -29.21 -14.20
CA TYR A 3 -6.67 -29.26 -13.42
C TYR A 3 -5.50 -29.49 -14.39
N PRO A 4 -4.41 -28.71 -14.32
CA PRO A 4 -3.22 -28.99 -15.13
C PRO A 4 -2.65 -30.37 -14.77
N GLN A 5 -2.14 -31.12 -15.73
CA GLN A 5 -1.52 -32.43 -15.45
C GLN A 5 -0.14 -32.28 -14.75
N ILE A 6 0.44 -31.09 -14.76
CA ILE A 6 1.67 -30.77 -14.05
C ILE A 6 1.41 -30.74 -12.53
N ASN A 7 2.01 -31.67 -11.80
CA ASN A 7 1.75 -31.87 -10.36
C ASN A 7 2.06 -30.63 -9.52
N SER A 8 3.18 -29.93 -9.79
CA SER A 8 3.54 -28.70 -9.08
C SER A 8 2.49 -27.60 -9.28
N ALA A 9 1.94 -27.45 -10.48
CA ALA A 9 0.88 -26.49 -10.76
C ALA A 9 -0.42 -26.85 -10.02
N GLN A 10 -0.82 -28.14 -10.00
CA GLN A 10 -1.97 -28.58 -9.20
C GLN A 10 -1.74 -28.33 -7.71
N THR A 11 -0.55 -28.65 -7.21
CA THR A 11 -0.19 -28.44 -5.79
C THR A 11 -0.38 -26.97 -5.39
N ILE A 12 0.11 -26.04 -6.21
CA ILE A 12 -0.05 -24.59 -5.97
C ILE A 12 -1.54 -24.22 -5.89
N ILE A 13 -2.35 -24.65 -6.84
CA ILE A 13 -3.79 -24.33 -6.90
C ILE A 13 -4.51 -24.88 -5.66
N LEU A 14 -4.25 -26.14 -5.30
CA LEU A 14 -4.86 -26.78 -4.14
C LEU A 14 -4.42 -26.13 -2.82
N TYR A 15 -3.15 -25.69 -2.69
CA TYR A 15 -2.68 -24.93 -1.54
C TYR A 15 -3.29 -23.54 -1.46
N CYS A 16 -3.40 -22.82 -2.58
CA CYS A 16 -4.11 -21.52 -2.61
C CYS A 16 -5.58 -21.68 -2.20
N GLU A 17 -6.25 -22.76 -2.62
CA GLU A 17 -7.60 -23.06 -2.18
C GLU A 17 -7.68 -23.35 -0.67
N LYS A 18 -6.77 -24.19 -0.16
CA LYS A 18 -6.68 -24.57 1.24
C LYS A 18 -6.43 -23.36 2.17
N PHE A 19 -5.63 -22.40 1.73
CA PHE A 19 -5.32 -21.17 2.46
C PHE A 19 -6.29 -20.01 2.18
N GLU A 20 -7.32 -20.24 1.36
CA GLU A 20 -8.32 -19.24 0.95
C GLU A 20 -7.72 -18.02 0.22
N PHE A 21 -6.66 -18.20 -0.55
CA PHE A 21 -6.06 -17.17 -1.39
C PHE A 21 -6.84 -17.03 -2.71
N PHE A 22 -8.11 -16.65 -2.61
CA PHE A 22 -9.05 -16.69 -3.72
C PHE A 22 -8.94 -15.54 -4.74
N ASN A 23 -8.09 -14.55 -4.50
CA ASN A 23 -7.87 -13.47 -5.46
C ASN A 23 -6.58 -13.72 -6.23
N VAL A 24 -6.67 -13.86 -7.55
CA VAL A 24 -5.54 -14.16 -8.41
C VAL A 24 -5.46 -13.14 -9.54
N VAL A 25 -4.35 -12.44 -9.64
CA VAL A 25 -4.06 -11.51 -10.73
C VAL A 25 -3.06 -12.18 -11.67
N ILE A 26 -3.44 -12.30 -12.93
CA ILE A 26 -2.70 -13.06 -13.94
C ILE A 26 -2.24 -12.11 -15.04
N SER A 27 -0.93 -12.00 -15.22
CA SER A 27 -0.34 -11.41 -16.42
C SER A 27 -0.13 -12.51 -17.46
N PRO A 28 -0.72 -12.38 -18.67
CA PRO A 28 -0.75 -13.46 -19.64
C PRO A 28 0.64 -13.80 -20.19
N GLY A 29 0.89 -15.09 -20.40
CA GLY A 29 2.09 -15.62 -21.02
C GLY A 29 1.97 -17.13 -21.24
N SER A 30 2.84 -17.71 -22.08
CA SER A 30 2.77 -19.14 -22.42
C SER A 30 3.24 -20.02 -21.25
N ARG A 31 4.34 -19.65 -20.59
CA ARG A 31 4.93 -20.51 -19.54
C ARG A 31 4.04 -20.64 -18.29
N ASN A 32 3.24 -19.63 -17.98
CA ASN A 32 2.30 -19.69 -16.86
C ASN A 32 0.90 -20.23 -17.24
N ALA A 33 0.72 -20.75 -18.45
CA ALA A 33 -0.57 -21.30 -18.90
C ALA A 33 -1.16 -22.37 -17.97
N PRO A 34 -0.39 -23.33 -17.40
CA PRO A 34 -0.92 -24.30 -16.46
C PRO A 34 -1.60 -23.65 -15.24
N LEU A 35 -0.98 -22.62 -14.68
CA LEU A 35 -1.54 -21.88 -13.55
C LEU A 35 -2.72 -21.01 -13.97
N ALA A 36 -2.58 -20.30 -15.09
CA ALA A 36 -3.61 -19.38 -15.58
C ALA A 36 -4.93 -20.10 -15.86
N ILE A 37 -4.86 -21.23 -16.58
CA ILE A 37 -6.04 -22.03 -16.92
C ILE A 37 -6.59 -22.74 -15.68
N GLY A 38 -5.72 -23.33 -14.86
CA GLY A 38 -6.12 -24.03 -13.64
C GLY A 38 -6.84 -23.12 -12.65
N PHE A 39 -6.31 -21.93 -12.37
CA PHE A 39 -6.99 -20.94 -11.53
C PHE A 39 -8.30 -20.43 -12.15
N ALA A 40 -8.27 -20.07 -13.44
CA ALA A 40 -9.43 -19.50 -14.11
C ALA A 40 -10.58 -20.50 -14.32
N SER A 41 -10.30 -21.80 -14.36
CA SER A 41 -11.30 -22.87 -14.49
C SER A 41 -11.97 -23.25 -13.17
N ASN A 42 -11.49 -22.75 -12.04
CA ASN A 42 -12.01 -23.07 -10.71
C ASN A 42 -12.81 -21.89 -10.16
N ASP A 43 -14.12 -22.05 -10.02
CA ASP A 43 -15.07 -21.01 -9.59
C ASP A 43 -14.80 -20.45 -8.19
N LYS A 44 -13.99 -21.12 -7.37
CA LYS A 44 -13.56 -20.61 -6.07
C LYS A 44 -12.64 -19.39 -6.19
N PHE A 45 -11.89 -19.29 -7.31
CA PHE A 45 -10.97 -18.19 -7.52
C PHE A 45 -11.60 -17.05 -8.30
N LYS A 46 -11.30 -15.84 -7.87
CA LYS A 46 -11.59 -14.63 -8.62
C LYS A 46 -10.34 -14.19 -9.35
N CYS A 47 -10.28 -14.53 -10.64
CA CYS A 47 -9.15 -14.21 -11.51
C CYS A 47 -9.33 -12.87 -12.21
N TYR A 48 -8.23 -12.13 -12.34
CA TYR A 48 -8.15 -10.84 -13.02
C TYR A 48 -7.00 -10.89 -14.02
N SER A 49 -7.31 -10.69 -15.31
CA SER A 49 -6.29 -10.64 -16.37
C SER A 49 -5.82 -9.20 -16.56
N ILE A 50 -4.53 -8.95 -16.36
CA ILE A 50 -3.90 -7.62 -16.52
C ILE A 50 -2.57 -7.78 -17.24
N VAL A 51 -2.46 -7.17 -18.42
CA VAL A 51 -1.32 -7.36 -19.33
C VAL A 51 -0.03 -6.71 -18.81
N ASP A 52 -0.09 -5.45 -18.38
CA ASP A 52 1.06 -4.75 -17.81
C ASP A 52 1.33 -5.26 -16.39
N GLU A 53 2.45 -5.95 -16.20
CA GLU A 53 2.79 -6.59 -14.92
C GLU A 53 2.99 -5.56 -13.80
N ARG A 54 3.54 -4.38 -14.08
CA ARG A 54 3.64 -3.33 -13.06
C ARG A 54 2.25 -2.91 -12.58
N SER A 55 1.33 -2.66 -13.50
CA SER A 55 -0.07 -2.36 -13.17
C SER A 55 -0.74 -3.52 -12.44
N ALA A 56 -0.46 -4.77 -12.85
CA ALA A 56 -0.97 -5.98 -12.20
C ALA A 56 -0.50 -6.09 -10.74
N GLY A 57 0.78 -5.83 -10.48
CA GLY A 57 1.34 -5.84 -9.13
C GLY A 57 0.67 -4.83 -8.21
N PHE A 58 0.52 -3.58 -8.65
CA PHE A 58 -0.17 -2.54 -7.88
C PHE A 58 -1.70 -2.79 -7.77
N PHE A 59 -2.32 -3.38 -8.77
CA PHE A 59 -3.71 -3.81 -8.69
C PHE A 59 -3.91 -4.89 -7.62
N ALA A 60 -3.04 -5.89 -7.57
CA ALA A 60 -3.05 -6.91 -6.52
C ALA A 60 -2.82 -6.31 -5.12
N LEU A 61 -1.90 -5.34 -5.02
CA LEU A 61 -1.68 -4.57 -3.79
C LEU A 61 -2.96 -3.88 -3.31
N GLY A 62 -3.72 -3.26 -4.22
CA GLY A 62 -5.01 -2.64 -3.92
C GLY A 62 -6.06 -3.64 -3.43
N ILE A 63 -6.11 -4.85 -3.98
CA ILE A 63 -6.98 -5.94 -3.51
C ILE A 63 -6.60 -6.33 -2.08
N SER A 64 -5.31 -6.66 -1.86
CA SER A 64 -4.83 -7.09 -0.53
C SER A 64 -5.00 -6.01 0.52
N GLN A 65 -4.81 -4.73 0.17
CA GLN A 65 -5.08 -3.58 1.05
C GLN A 65 -6.53 -3.56 1.57
N GLN A 66 -7.50 -3.91 0.72
CA GLN A 66 -8.93 -3.90 1.10
C GLN A 66 -9.38 -5.18 1.79
N THR A 67 -8.85 -6.32 1.38
CA THR A 67 -9.23 -7.64 1.92
C THR A 67 -8.47 -8.04 3.15
N GLN A 68 -7.29 -7.48 3.38
CA GLN A 68 -6.31 -7.88 4.41
C GLN A 68 -5.91 -9.36 4.30
N LYS A 69 -6.07 -9.94 3.11
CA LYS A 69 -5.69 -11.31 2.76
C LYS A 69 -4.68 -11.28 1.61
N PRO A 70 -3.80 -12.27 1.48
CA PRO A 70 -2.89 -12.37 0.35
C PRO A 70 -3.62 -12.41 -0.99
N THR A 71 -3.09 -11.67 -1.96
CA THR A 71 -3.48 -11.77 -3.37
C THR A 71 -2.35 -12.46 -4.12
N VAL A 72 -2.70 -13.43 -4.94
CA VAL A 72 -1.75 -14.18 -5.78
C VAL A 72 -1.48 -13.40 -7.06
N LEU A 73 -0.21 -13.23 -7.41
CA LEU A 73 0.27 -12.68 -8.67
C LEU A 73 0.90 -13.80 -9.48
N VAL A 74 0.48 -13.97 -10.73
CA VAL A 74 0.99 -15.01 -11.62
C VAL A 74 1.51 -14.38 -12.90
N CYS A 75 2.77 -14.63 -13.24
CA CYS A 75 3.37 -14.19 -14.49
C CYS A 75 4.17 -15.30 -15.18
N THR A 76 4.49 -15.07 -16.45
CA THR A 76 5.43 -15.89 -17.21
C THR A 76 6.87 -15.59 -16.80
N SER A 77 7.83 -16.30 -17.40
CA SER A 77 9.26 -16.10 -17.14
C SER A 77 9.83 -14.83 -17.80
N GLY A 78 11.00 -14.42 -17.39
CA GLY A 78 11.74 -13.33 -18.00
C GLY A 78 11.40 -11.97 -17.40
N SER A 79 11.39 -10.93 -18.23
CA SER A 79 11.16 -9.54 -17.80
C SER A 79 9.80 -9.30 -17.16
N ALA A 80 8.81 -10.16 -17.38
CA ALA A 80 7.50 -10.11 -16.75
C ALA A 80 7.63 -10.03 -15.22
N LEU A 81 8.43 -10.90 -14.63
CA LEU A 81 8.69 -10.93 -13.19
C LEU A 81 9.32 -9.62 -12.69
N LEU A 82 10.26 -9.05 -13.45
CA LEU A 82 10.96 -7.81 -13.07
C LEU A 82 10.01 -6.62 -12.99
N ASN A 83 8.97 -6.59 -13.83
CA ASN A 83 7.99 -5.51 -13.83
C ASN A 83 7.12 -5.48 -12.56
N TYR A 84 7.02 -6.57 -11.80
CA TYR A 84 6.35 -6.55 -10.49
C TYR A 84 7.13 -5.82 -9.41
N TYR A 85 8.45 -5.63 -9.58
CA TYR A 85 9.35 -5.18 -8.52
C TYR A 85 8.91 -3.91 -7.79
N PRO A 86 8.47 -2.83 -8.45
CA PRO A 86 8.01 -1.62 -7.74
C PRO A 86 6.83 -1.90 -6.80
N ALA A 87 5.88 -2.73 -7.22
CA ALA A 87 4.73 -3.10 -6.40
C ALA A 87 5.11 -4.01 -5.22
N ILE A 88 6.07 -4.91 -5.42
CA ILE A 88 6.57 -5.80 -4.37
C ILE A 88 7.32 -4.99 -3.30
N ALA A 89 8.18 -4.04 -3.71
CA ALA A 89 8.84 -3.13 -2.77
C ALA A 89 7.83 -2.30 -1.97
N GLU A 90 6.81 -1.73 -2.63
CA GLU A 90 5.74 -1.01 -1.93
C GLU A 90 4.99 -1.92 -0.95
N ALA A 91 4.64 -3.16 -1.35
CA ALA A 91 3.97 -4.14 -0.51
C ALA A 91 4.81 -4.51 0.73
N TYR A 92 6.11 -4.68 0.56
CA TYR A 92 7.04 -5.02 1.64
C TYR A 92 7.07 -3.94 2.72
N TYR A 93 7.26 -2.67 2.32
CA TYR A 93 7.34 -1.55 3.26
C TYR A 93 5.98 -1.08 3.79
N SER A 94 4.89 -1.34 3.06
CA SER A 94 3.52 -1.08 3.52
C SER A 94 2.91 -2.26 4.28
N GLU A 95 3.63 -3.38 4.38
CA GLU A 95 3.19 -4.61 5.05
C GLU A 95 1.84 -5.10 4.53
N ILE A 96 1.80 -5.27 3.20
CA ILE A 96 0.63 -5.78 2.47
C ILE A 96 1.01 -7.16 1.90
N PRO A 97 0.25 -8.22 2.21
CA PRO A 97 0.60 -9.57 1.80
C PRO A 97 0.35 -9.80 0.31
N LEU A 98 1.37 -10.26 -0.40
CA LEU A 98 1.28 -10.71 -1.79
C LEU A 98 2.01 -12.06 -1.93
N VAL A 99 1.49 -12.92 -2.79
CA VAL A 99 2.14 -14.19 -3.17
C VAL A 99 2.47 -14.12 -4.65
N VAL A 100 3.74 -13.89 -4.97
CA VAL A 100 4.22 -13.86 -6.35
C VAL A 100 4.57 -15.28 -6.78
N ILE A 101 3.98 -15.73 -7.88
CA ILE A 101 4.27 -17.03 -8.51
C ILE A 101 4.76 -16.75 -9.92
N SER A 102 6.06 -16.89 -10.14
CA SER A 102 6.66 -16.78 -11.46
C SER A 102 6.84 -18.15 -12.08
N ALA A 103 6.25 -18.35 -13.25
CA ALA A 103 6.57 -19.53 -14.03
C ALA A 103 7.98 -19.38 -14.63
N ASP A 104 8.73 -20.46 -14.66
CA ASP A 104 10.07 -20.48 -15.19
C ASP A 104 10.28 -21.67 -16.13
N ARG A 105 11.38 -21.65 -16.85
CA ARG A 105 11.87 -22.82 -17.56
C ARG A 105 12.66 -23.72 -16.61
N PRO A 106 12.80 -25.01 -16.95
CA PRO A 106 13.74 -25.89 -16.26
C PRO A 106 15.14 -25.31 -16.20
N ASN A 107 15.85 -25.53 -15.10
CA ASN A 107 17.19 -24.97 -14.88
C ASN A 107 18.19 -25.21 -16.02
N TYR A 108 18.09 -26.36 -16.71
CA TYR A 108 18.97 -26.69 -17.83
C TYR A 108 18.66 -25.91 -19.12
N LYS A 109 17.53 -25.18 -19.17
CA LYS A 109 17.17 -24.26 -20.27
C LYS A 109 17.50 -22.81 -19.98
N ILE A 110 18.05 -22.50 -18.81
CA ILE A 110 18.44 -21.14 -18.41
C ILE A 110 19.89 -20.90 -18.87
N ASP A 111 20.15 -19.71 -19.40
CA ASP A 111 21.49 -19.25 -19.88
C ASP A 111 22.07 -20.06 -21.06
N ILE A 112 21.23 -20.76 -21.81
CA ILE A 112 21.65 -21.47 -23.04
C ILE A 112 21.16 -20.80 -24.33
N GLY A 113 20.51 -19.64 -24.23
CA GLY A 113 20.00 -18.89 -25.37
C GLY A 113 18.51 -19.09 -25.64
N ASP A 114 17.77 -19.83 -24.80
CA ASP A 114 16.30 -19.93 -24.89
C ASP A 114 15.65 -18.56 -24.66
N GLY A 115 14.64 -18.23 -25.46
CA GLY A 115 13.93 -16.96 -25.35
C GLY A 115 13.16 -16.81 -24.02
N GLN A 116 13.06 -15.58 -23.50
CA GLN A 116 12.38 -15.25 -22.25
C GLN A 116 12.92 -15.99 -21.01
N THR A 117 14.23 -16.20 -20.93
CA THR A 117 14.92 -16.71 -19.75
C THR A 117 15.76 -15.63 -19.11
N ILE A 118 15.74 -15.57 -17.78
CA ILE A 118 16.64 -14.78 -16.94
C ILE A 118 16.91 -15.55 -15.66
N GLN A 119 17.89 -15.14 -14.88
CA GLN A 119 18.08 -15.64 -13.53
C GLN A 119 16.95 -15.10 -12.63
N GLN A 120 15.97 -15.96 -12.29
CA GLN A 120 14.80 -15.59 -11.45
C GLN A 120 15.06 -15.83 -9.95
N ASN A 121 16.18 -16.45 -9.61
CA ASN A 121 16.56 -16.72 -8.24
C ASN A 121 16.71 -15.43 -7.44
N ASN A 122 15.90 -15.31 -6.35
CA ASN A 122 15.97 -14.21 -5.40
C ASN A 122 15.95 -12.81 -6.07
N VAL A 123 15.22 -12.67 -7.17
CA VAL A 123 15.19 -11.43 -7.98
C VAL A 123 14.72 -10.20 -7.20
N PHE A 124 13.89 -10.38 -6.17
CA PHE A 124 13.38 -9.30 -5.32
C PHE A 124 14.28 -9.00 -4.10
N GLY A 125 15.34 -9.76 -3.88
CA GLY A 125 16.29 -9.57 -2.77
C GLY A 125 15.56 -9.45 -1.43
N ASP A 126 15.89 -8.40 -0.68
CA ASP A 126 15.34 -8.14 0.66
C ASP A 126 13.90 -7.58 0.66
N HIS A 127 13.27 -7.44 -0.51
CA HIS A 127 11.90 -6.94 -0.61
C HIS A 127 10.82 -8.05 -0.59
N VAL A 128 11.21 -9.28 -0.28
CA VAL A 128 10.33 -10.39 0.08
C VAL A 128 10.82 -11.03 1.38
N ILE A 129 9.90 -11.60 2.17
CA ILE A 129 10.27 -12.27 3.44
C ILE A 129 10.54 -13.76 3.27
N GLY A 130 10.40 -14.26 2.05
CA GLY A 130 10.71 -15.61 1.67
C GLY A 130 10.72 -15.73 0.16
N PHE A 131 11.71 -16.41 -0.32
CA PHE A 131 11.87 -16.81 -1.72
C PHE A 131 12.22 -18.28 -1.76
N GLU A 132 11.59 -19.03 -2.66
CA GLU A 132 11.93 -20.42 -2.90
C GLU A 132 11.72 -20.79 -4.38
N ASN A 133 12.54 -21.72 -4.88
CA ASN A 133 12.28 -22.42 -6.12
C ASN A 133 11.59 -23.74 -5.81
N LEU A 134 10.51 -24.08 -6.51
CA LEU A 134 9.99 -25.43 -6.46
C LEU A 134 10.92 -26.39 -7.20
N PHE A 135 10.94 -27.62 -6.74
CA PHE A 135 11.56 -28.70 -7.48
C PHE A 135 10.70 -29.05 -8.69
N GLN A 136 11.34 -29.27 -9.83
CA GLN A 136 10.67 -29.65 -11.05
C GLN A 136 10.06 -31.05 -10.94
N ASP A 137 8.85 -31.22 -11.49
CA ASP A 137 8.22 -32.51 -11.61
C ASP A 137 9.02 -33.44 -12.54
N VAL A 138 9.16 -34.68 -12.13
CA VAL A 138 9.91 -35.68 -12.92
C VAL A 138 9.01 -36.54 -13.78
N ASN A 139 7.76 -36.83 -13.37
CA ASN A 139 6.86 -37.70 -14.09
C ASN A 139 6.17 -37.06 -15.29
N HIS A 140 5.92 -35.72 -15.23
CA HIS A 140 5.23 -35.01 -16.29
C HIS A 140 5.98 -35.04 -17.62
N SER A 141 7.29 -34.80 -17.56
CA SER A 141 8.15 -34.66 -18.73
C SER A 141 9.03 -35.89 -19.00
N THR A 142 8.79 -37.01 -18.28
CA THR A 142 9.66 -38.19 -18.36
C THR A 142 9.78 -38.73 -19.80
N ASN A 143 8.68 -38.89 -20.50
CA ASN A 143 8.70 -39.40 -21.88
C ASN A 143 9.41 -38.44 -22.84
N SER A 144 9.10 -37.13 -22.78
CA SER A 144 9.76 -36.10 -23.58
C SER A 144 11.24 -36.03 -23.31
N ILE A 145 11.68 -36.21 -22.05
CA ILE A 145 13.08 -36.16 -21.64
C ILE A 145 13.80 -37.41 -22.16
N LEU A 146 13.20 -38.59 -22.06
CA LEU A 146 13.76 -39.84 -22.56
C LEU A 146 13.88 -39.84 -24.08
N GLU A 147 12.86 -39.35 -24.78
CA GLU A 147 12.84 -39.26 -26.26
C GLU A 147 13.84 -38.22 -26.79
N SER A 148 14.10 -37.15 -26.06
CA SER A 148 15.00 -36.07 -26.49
C SER A 148 16.47 -36.25 -26.09
N ASN A 149 16.85 -37.36 -25.48
CA ASN A 149 18.19 -37.57 -24.88
C ASN A 149 18.61 -36.52 -23.85
N LEU A 150 17.66 -35.79 -23.31
CA LEU A 150 17.89 -34.78 -22.29
C LEU A 150 17.93 -35.39 -20.86
N GLN A 151 18.78 -36.36 -20.64
CA GLN A 151 18.93 -37.10 -19.37
C GLN A 151 19.44 -36.25 -18.18
N ARG A 152 19.26 -34.94 -18.24
CA ARG A 152 19.79 -34.01 -17.21
C ARG A 152 18.98 -34.00 -15.91
N ILE A 153 17.75 -34.48 -15.93
CA ILE A 153 16.88 -34.54 -14.74
C ILE A 153 16.81 -35.96 -14.18
N ILE A 154 16.85 -36.97 -15.04
CA ILE A 154 16.70 -38.37 -14.71
C ILE A 154 18.00 -39.12 -15.05
N PRO A 155 18.69 -39.73 -14.08
CA PRO A 155 19.85 -40.57 -14.35
C PRO A 155 19.50 -41.81 -15.19
N ASP A 156 20.39 -42.23 -16.08
CA ASP A 156 20.24 -43.33 -17.02
C ASP A 156 19.81 -44.69 -16.42
N SER A 157 20.07 -44.87 -15.12
CA SER A 157 19.84 -46.12 -14.39
C SER A 157 18.51 -46.21 -13.66
N PHE A 158 17.63 -45.19 -13.77
CA PHE A 158 16.40 -45.17 -12.96
C PHE A 158 15.31 -46.12 -13.53
N LYS A 159 14.75 -46.95 -12.66
CA LYS A 159 13.57 -47.77 -12.96
C LYS A 159 12.29 -46.95 -12.76
N THR A 160 11.17 -47.37 -13.43
CA THR A 160 9.86 -46.69 -13.32
C THR A 160 9.39 -46.52 -11.87
N THR A 161 9.63 -47.49 -10.99
CA THR A 161 9.31 -47.42 -9.56
C THR A 161 10.10 -46.35 -8.83
N GLU A 162 11.36 -46.17 -9.16
CA GLU A 162 12.24 -45.16 -8.60
C GLU A 162 11.85 -43.75 -9.02
N LEU A 163 11.35 -43.58 -10.27
CA LEU A 163 10.79 -42.33 -10.76
C LEU A 163 9.53 -41.92 -10.00
N LEU A 164 8.65 -42.85 -9.70
CA LEU A 164 7.44 -42.61 -8.92
C LEU A 164 7.79 -42.19 -7.46
N ASP A 165 8.78 -42.83 -6.87
CA ASP A 165 9.23 -42.48 -5.51
C ASP A 165 9.95 -41.11 -5.49
N LEU A 166 10.72 -40.80 -6.53
CA LEU A 166 11.32 -39.49 -6.69
C LEU A 166 10.24 -38.40 -6.86
N GLN A 167 9.20 -38.64 -7.68
CA GLN A 167 8.08 -37.71 -7.82
C GLN A 167 7.32 -37.51 -6.50
N ARG A 168 7.08 -38.58 -5.73
CA ARG A 168 6.45 -38.49 -4.41
C ARG A 168 7.29 -37.68 -3.43
N LYS A 169 8.62 -37.79 -3.49
CA LYS A 169 9.55 -37.00 -2.70
C LYS A 169 9.48 -35.52 -3.11
N THR A 170 9.59 -35.24 -4.40
CA THR A 170 9.45 -33.91 -5.00
C THR A 170 8.14 -33.24 -4.56
N GLN A 171 7.02 -33.98 -4.64
CA GLN A 171 5.71 -33.50 -4.19
C GLN A 171 5.73 -33.06 -2.73
N ARG A 172 6.25 -33.89 -1.82
CA ARG A 172 6.32 -33.57 -0.39
C ARG A 172 7.22 -32.37 -0.09
N ASP A 173 8.34 -32.26 -0.78
CA ASP A 173 9.28 -31.14 -0.61
C ASP A 173 8.64 -29.84 -1.13
N ASN A 174 7.97 -29.85 -2.27
CA ASN A 174 7.22 -28.71 -2.79
C ASN A 174 6.05 -28.30 -1.88
N GLU A 175 5.33 -29.24 -1.29
CA GLU A 175 4.27 -28.95 -0.31
C GLU A 175 4.82 -28.25 0.93
N ARG A 176 6.00 -28.68 1.43
CA ARG A 176 6.66 -28.04 2.57
C ARG A 176 7.07 -26.60 2.27
N ILE A 177 7.62 -26.36 1.07
CA ILE A 177 7.99 -25.02 0.60
C ILE A 177 6.75 -24.11 0.56
N LEU A 178 5.67 -24.56 -0.05
CA LEU A 178 4.41 -23.80 -0.14
C LEU A 178 3.84 -23.48 1.23
N LEU A 179 3.82 -24.48 2.12
CA LEU A 179 3.33 -24.30 3.48
C LEU A 179 4.12 -23.22 4.24
N ASP A 180 5.46 -23.27 4.18
CA ASP A 180 6.33 -22.31 4.84
C ASP A 180 6.14 -20.89 4.29
N LEU A 181 6.15 -20.71 2.98
CA LEU A 181 5.97 -19.39 2.36
C LEU A 181 4.57 -18.80 2.66
N PHE A 182 3.52 -19.63 2.60
CA PHE A 182 2.16 -19.14 2.85
C PHE A 182 1.94 -18.78 4.32
N ILE A 183 2.55 -19.50 5.25
CA ILE A 183 2.57 -19.15 6.67
C ILE A 183 3.36 -17.84 6.89
N LYS A 184 4.53 -17.70 6.27
CA LYS A 184 5.35 -16.48 6.37
C LYS A 184 4.58 -15.23 5.93
N THR A 185 3.91 -15.26 4.75
CA THR A 185 3.15 -14.10 4.28
C THR A 185 1.95 -13.76 5.18
N LEU A 186 1.24 -14.76 5.70
CA LEU A 186 0.13 -14.55 6.65
C LEU A 186 0.60 -13.95 7.98
N HIS A 187 1.71 -14.46 8.52
CA HIS A 187 2.24 -13.98 9.79
C HIS A 187 2.83 -12.58 9.74
N ASN A 188 3.44 -12.20 8.64
CA ASN A 188 4.14 -10.93 8.55
C ASN A 188 3.40 -9.87 7.72
N SER A 189 2.33 -10.27 7.02
CA SER A 189 1.61 -9.39 6.09
C SER A 189 2.54 -8.76 5.05
N LYS A 190 3.52 -9.53 4.56
CA LYS A 190 4.53 -9.08 3.60
C LYS A 190 4.58 -10.02 2.40
N PRO A 191 5.14 -9.58 1.26
CA PRO A 191 5.21 -10.40 0.06
C PRO A 191 6.18 -11.58 0.20
N VAL A 192 5.86 -12.65 -0.52
CA VAL A 192 6.72 -13.82 -0.75
C VAL A 192 6.81 -14.10 -2.26
N HIS A 193 7.88 -14.76 -2.69
CA HIS A 193 8.09 -15.15 -4.07
C HIS A 193 8.33 -16.65 -4.20
N LEU A 194 7.60 -17.27 -5.10
CA LEU A 194 7.72 -18.66 -5.50
C LEU A 194 8.07 -18.74 -6.98
N ASN A 195 9.21 -19.30 -7.31
CA ASN A 195 9.62 -19.57 -8.68
C ASN A 195 9.34 -21.03 -9.04
N VAL A 196 8.70 -21.27 -10.20
CA VAL A 196 8.17 -22.59 -10.54
C VAL A 196 8.63 -23.02 -11.92
N PRO A 197 9.54 -23.98 -12.02
CA PRO A 197 9.98 -24.51 -13.31
C PRO A 197 8.90 -25.44 -13.89
N PHE A 198 8.47 -25.15 -15.12
CA PHE A 198 7.57 -25.98 -15.88
C PHE A 198 8.23 -26.52 -17.16
N GLU A 199 8.16 -27.82 -17.34
CA GLU A 199 8.53 -28.46 -18.60
C GLU A 199 7.30 -28.63 -19.50
N GLU A 200 7.50 -28.69 -20.78
CA GLU A 200 6.47 -28.97 -21.79
C GLU A 200 6.07 -30.46 -21.77
N PRO A 201 4.82 -30.77 -22.13
CA PRO A 201 3.76 -29.90 -22.61
C PRO A 201 3.04 -29.14 -21.50
N LEU A 202 2.61 -27.87 -21.79
CA LEU A 202 2.01 -26.95 -20.80
C LEU A 202 0.47 -26.95 -20.83
N SER A 203 -0.15 -27.62 -21.82
CA SER A 203 -1.57 -27.50 -22.11
C SER A 203 -2.37 -28.79 -21.87
N GLU A 204 -1.86 -29.69 -21.04
CA GLU A 204 -2.55 -30.92 -20.67
C GLU A 204 -3.34 -30.73 -19.38
N PHE A 205 -4.63 -31.08 -19.42
CA PHE A 205 -5.57 -30.88 -18.31
C PHE A 205 -6.41 -32.11 -18.08
N SER A 206 -6.88 -32.29 -16.84
CA SER A 206 -7.83 -33.34 -16.42
C SER A 206 -9.04 -32.71 -15.70
N ASP A 207 -10.17 -33.40 -15.71
CA ASP A 207 -11.42 -32.96 -15.06
C ASP A 207 -11.38 -33.13 -13.54
N GLN A 208 -10.45 -33.94 -13.03
CA GLN A 208 -10.26 -34.23 -11.61
C GLN A 208 -8.79 -34.02 -11.23
N PRO A 209 -8.49 -33.62 -9.98
CA PRO A 209 -7.13 -33.57 -9.51
C PRO A 209 -6.49 -34.97 -9.57
N THR A 210 -5.26 -35.04 -10.06
CA THR A 210 -4.48 -36.30 -10.14
C THR A 210 -3.60 -36.52 -8.93
N ILE A 211 -3.53 -35.53 -8.03
CA ILE A 211 -2.77 -35.56 -6.78
C ILE A 211 -3.65 -35.25 -5.58
N THR A 212 -3.19 -35.63 -4.43
CA THR A 212 -3.73 -35.20 -3.12
C THR A 212 -2.66 -34.45 -2.35
N ILE A 213 -3.05 -33.41 -1.63
CA ILE A 213 -2.12 -32.64 -0.78
C ILE A 213 -2.25 -33.02 0.69
N SER A 214 -1.17 -32.82 1.45
CA SER A 214 -1.16 -33.05 2.89
C SER A 214 -2.21 -32.19 3.62
N ASN A 215 -2.83 -32.75 4.66
CA ASN A 215 -3.82 -32.03 5.49
C ASN A 215 -3.18 -31.20 6.61
N GLU A 216 -1.86 -31.18 6.74
CA GLU A 216 -1.19 -30.40 7.76
C GLU A 216 -1.40 -28.90 7.52
N THR A 217 -2.03 -28.23 8.50
CA THR A 217 -2.30 -26.78 8.48
C THR A 217 -2.01 -26.12 9.83
N LYS A 218 -1.29 -26.81 10.72
CA LYS A 218 -1.00 -26.24 12.04
C LYS A 218 -0.03 -25.07 11.92
N TYR A 219 -0.58 -23.87 11.88
CA TYR A 219 0.21 -22.66 12.09
C TYR A 219 -0.26 -21.95 13.36
N SER A 220 0.69 -21.41 14.11
CA SER A 220 0.37 -20.67 15.33
C SER A 220 -0.13 -19.28 14.97
N ILE A 221 -1.21 -18.85 15.61
CA ILE A 221 -1.66 -17.45 15.54
C ILE A 221 -0.59 -16.56 16.21
N LYS A 222 -0.37 -15.34 15.69
CA LYS A 222 0.48 -14.33 16.33
C LYS A 222 0.08 -14.18 17.79
N LYS A 223 1.05 -14.34 18.69
CA LYS A 223 0.82 -14.10 20.11
C LYS A 223 1.20 -12.67 20.46
N ASP A 224 0.37 -12.04 21.29
CA ASP A 224 0.68 -10.73 21.84
C ASP A 224 1.82 -10.84 22.86
N ASP A 225 2.75 -9.90 22.78
CA ASP A 225 3.83 -9.75 23.77
C ASP A 225 3.28 -9.06 25.02
N LEU A 226 3.00 -9.86 26.03
CA LEU A 226 2.46 -9.37 27.29
C LEU A 226 3.55 -8.81 28.24
N SER A 227 4.83 -8.91 27.89
CA SER A 227 5.94 -8.38 28.70
C SER A 227 5.86 -6.86 28.86
N VAL A 228 5.26 -6.17 27.89
CA VAL A 228 5.01 -4.73 27.92
C VAL A 228 4.33 -4.25 29.21
N PHE A 229 3.44 -5.06 29.81
CA PHE A 229 2.71 -4.67 31.02
C PHE A 229 3.59 -4.61 32.27
N ASN A 230 4.77 -5.20 32.23
CA ASN A 230 5.79 -5.19 33.28
C ASN A 230 6.96 -4.24 32.95
N SER A 231 6.98 -3.66 31.75
CA SER A 231 8.04 -2.75 31.34
C SER A 231 8.03 -1.46 32.19
N PRO A 232 9.19 -1.00 32.68
CA PRO A 232 9.31 0.29 33.35
C PRO A 232 8.99 1.47 32.44
N LEU A 233 9.07 1.27 31.12
CA LEU A 233 8.83 2.31 30.10
C LEU A 233 7.36 2.73 29.98
N ILE A 234 6.42 2.14 30.70
CA ILE A 234 5.02 2.55 30.66
C ILE A 234 4.57 3.29 31.95
N LYS A 235 5.50 3.69 32.81
CA LYS A 235 5.17 4.33 34.09
C LYS A 235 5.92 5.65 34.31
N GLY A 236 5.27 6.59 35.00
CA GLY A 236 5.94 7.76 35.56
C GLY A 236 6.06 8.97 34.61
N TYR A 237 5.55 8.91 33.39
CA TYR A 237 5.62 10.03 32.44
C TYR A 237 4.43 11.00 32.60
N LYS A 238 4.76 12.30 32.58
CA LYS A 238 3.76 13.39 32.64
C LYS A 238 3.27 13.80 31.25
N LYS A 239 4.12 13.67 30.22
CA LYS A 239 3.83 14.09 28.85
C LYS A 239 3.90 12.89 27.91
N ILE A 240 2.76 12.34 27.53
CA ILE A 240 2.68 11.20 26.64
C ILE A 240 2.11 11.62 25.30
N MET A 241 2.81 11.32 24.21
CA MET A 241 2.32 11.49 22.85
C MET A 241 2.10 10.14 22.20
N ILE A 242 0.90 9.93 21.66
CA ILE A 242 0.59 8.78 20.82
C ILE A 242 0.49 9.29 19.38
N LEU A 243 1.31 8.74 18.48
CA LEU A 243 1.37 9.16 17.09
C LEU A 243 0.95 7.99 16.19
N PHE A 244 -0.21 8.14 15.55
CA PHE A 244 -0.74 7.17 14.60
C PHE A 244 -0.29 7.49 13.17
N GLY A 245 0.48 6.57 12.57
CA GLY A 245 0.81 6.57 11.16
C GLY A 245 -0.29 5.94 10.30
N CYS A 246 0.08 5.39 9.14
CA CYS A 246 -0.85 4.67 8.28
C CYS A 246 -1.44 3.46 9.01
N ALA A 247 -2.77 3.33 9.01
CA ALA A 247 -3.44 2.23 9.68
C ALA A 247 -4.79 1.90 9.02
N ASN A 248 -5.27 0.69 9.28
CA ASN A 248 -6.61 0.30 8.89
C ASN A 248 -7.65 0.85 9.87
N LYS A 249 -8.87 1.04 9.39
CA LYS A 249 -9.98 1.43 10.26
C LYS A 249 -10.22 0.35 11.32
N GLY A 250 -10.44 0.79 12.57
CA GLY A 250 -10.76 -0.11 13.68
C GLY A 250 -9.56 -0.58 14.50
N ILE A 251 -8.39 0.05 14.32
CA ILE A 251 -7.19 -0.25 15.14
C ILE A 251 -7.41 -0.01 16.64
N LEU A 252 -8.35 0.86 16.99
CA LEU A 252 -8.83 1.07 18.35
C LEU A 252 -10.37 0.93 18.42
N SER A 253 -10.86 0.39 19.51
CA SER A 253 -12.31 0.40 19.83
C SER A 253 -12.77 1.80 20.24
N GLU A 254 -14.03 2.11 20.04
CA GLU A 254 -14.61 3.40 20.45
C GLU A 254 -14.42 3.65 21.96
N SER A 255 -14.60 2.64 22.79
CA SER A 255 -14.36 2.76 24.24
C SER A 255 -12.91 3.11 24.60
N THR A 256 -11.93 2.60 23.85
CA THR A 256 -10.51 2.96 24.02
C THR A 256 -10.27 4.40 23.56
N ILE A 257 -10.86 4.80 22.44
CA ILE A 257 -10.79 6.17 21.91
C ILE A 257 -11.33 7.17 22.94
N ASP A 258 -12.50 6.90 23.52
CA ASP A 258 -13.13 7.78 24.51
C ASP A 258 -12.27 7.94 25.77
N LYS A 259 -11.72 6.85 26.28
CA LYS A 259 -10.81 6.86 27.42
C LYS A 259 -9.54 7.67 27.13
N LEU A 260 -8.89 7.49 25.97
CA LEU A 260 -7.74 8.27 25.57
C LEU A 260 -8.09 9.75 25.40
N SER A 261 -9.29 10.05 24.93
CA SER A 261 -9.78 11.41 24.75
C SER A 261 -9.94 12.16 26.07
N SER A 262 -10.27 11.47 27.17
CA SER A 262 -10.47 12.05 28.50
C SER A 262 -9.19 12.30 29.28
N CYS A 263 -8.03 11.76 28.83
CA CYS A 263 -6.78 11.91 29.55
C CYS A 263 -6.09 13.25 29.21
N ASP A 264 -5.79 14.08 30.20
CA ASP A 264 -5.18 15.40 29.98
C ASP A 264 -3.66 15.35 29.75
N ASN A 265 -2.99 14.32 30.25
CA ASN A 265 -1.56 14.11 30.05
C ASN A 265 -1.21 13.33 28.77
N ILE A 266 -2.21 12.93 28.00
CA ILE A 266 -2.04 12.17 26.75
C ILE A 266 -2.49 13.00 25.55
N VAL A 267 -1.58 13.24 24.62
CA VAL A 267 -1.83 13.88 23.33
C VAL A 267 -1.83 12.81 22.24
N VAL A 268 -2.91 12.72 21.48
CA VAL A 268 -3.00 11.81 20.35
C VAL A 268 -2.93 12.59 19.04
N LEU A 269 -1.86 12.34 18.26
CA LEU A 269 -1.69 12.87 16.91
C LEU A 269 -2.08 11.79 15.90
N LYS A 270 -2.81 12.17 14.86
CA LYS A 270 -3.27 11.25 13.81
C LYS A 270 -2.97 11.78 12.41
N GLU A 271 -2.40 10.93 11.58
CA GLU A 271 -2.33 11.16 10.15
C GLU A 271 -3.71 10.93 9.50
N THR A 272 -3.99 11.55 8.35
CA THR A 272 -5.25 11.30 7.61
C THR A 272 -5.41 9.82 7.23
N THR A 273 -4.29 9.16 6.92
CA THR A 273 -4.22 7.72 6.59
C THR A 273 -4.28 6.79 7.80
N SER A 274 -4.37 7.31 9.01
CA SER A 274 -4.60 6.47 10.21
C SER A 274 -6.03 5.97 10.32
N ASN A 275 -6.95 6.57 9.57
CA ASN A 275 -8.38 6.26 9.60
C ASN A 275 -9.05 6.32 10.98
N LEU A 276 -8.46 7.09 11.90
CA LEU A 276 -9.02 7.37 13.23
C LEU A 276 -9.91 8.61 13.19
N ASN A 277 -11.12 8.47 13.64
CA ASN A 277 -12.16 9.50 13.54
C ASN A 277 -12.63 9.94 14.93
N ASN A 278 -11.84 10.78 15.58
CA ASN A 278 -12.23 11.43 16.84
C ASN A 278 -11.81 12.90 16.81
N THR A 279 -12.69 13.79 17.26
CA THR A 279 -12.46 15.26 17.28
C THR A 279 -11.52 15.71 18.37
N SER A 280 -11.30 14.90 19.42
CA SER A 280 -10.35 15.18 20.49
C SER A 280 -8.92 14.81 20.13
N PHE A 281 -8.72 14.10 19.02
CA PHE A 281 -7.40 13.75 18.49
C PHE A 281 -6.94 14.80 17.49
N PHE A 282 -5.69 15.19 17.58
CA PHE A 282 -5.10 16.23 16.74
C PHE A 282 -4.72 15.65 15.36
N GLY A 283 -5.47 16.01 14.34
CA GLY A 283 -5.11 15.83 12.93
C GLY A 283 -4.39 17.06 12.39
N LYS A 284 -4.20 17.11 11.06
CA LYS A 284 -3.59 18.27 10.36
C LYS A 284 -2.24 18.67 10.97
N ILE A 285 -1.40 17.69 11.26
CA ILE A 285 -0.17 17.83 12.05
C ILE A 285 0.71 18.98 11.51
N ASP A 286 0.84 19.11 10.18
CA ASP A 286 1.66 20.16 9.57
C ASP A 286 1.10 21.57 9.83
N GLN A 287 -0.21 21.73 10.04
CA GLN A 287 -0.80 23.01 10.47
C GLN A 287 -0.37 23.41 11.89
N LEU A 288 -0.17 22.44 12.76
CA LEU A 288 0.22 22.67 14.14
C LEU A 288 1.72 23.01 14.26
N ILE A 289 2.55 22.26 13.54
CA ILE A 289 4.01 22.27 13.70
C ILE A 289 4.68 23.29 12.78
N ALA A 290 4.34 23.35 11.48
CA ALA A 290 5.05 24.21 10.53
C ALA A 290 5.02 25.71 10.88
N PRO A 291 3.89 26.31 11.32
CA PRO A 291 3.89 27.70 11.74
C PRO A 291 4.67 27.95 13.03
N ALA A 292 4.83 26.94 13.89
CA ALA A 292 5.60 27.06 15.12
C ALA A 292 7.11 27.18 14.83
N GLU A 293 7.62 26.52 13.79
CA GLU A 293 9.01 26.63 13.33
C GLU A 293 9.38 28.07 12.89
N LEU A 294 8.38 28.86 12.46
CA LEU A 294 8.57 30.22 11.98
C LEU A 294 8.56 31.28 13.11
N ASN A 295 8.35 30.90 14.37
CA ASN A 295 8.32 31.79 15.50
C ASN A 295 9.73 32.00 16.06
N GLU A 296 10.05 33.23 16.54
CA GLU A 296 11.31 33.54 17.20
C GLU A 296 11.51 32.69 18.46
N ASN A 297 10.42 32.44 19.20
CA ASN A 297 10.42 31.62 20.42
C ASN A 297 10.06 30.14 20.13
N SER A 298 10.40 29.64 18.94
CA SER A 298 10.07 28.27 18.53
C SER A 298 10.60 27.20 19.50
N SER A 299 11.82 27.42 20.05
CA SER A 299 12.45 26.47 20.97
C SER A 299 11.68 26.34 22.29
N GLU A 300 11.20 27.41 22.86
CA GLU A 300 10.41 27.38 24.09
C GLU A 300 9.09 26.64 23.86
N LEU A 301 8.42 26.94 22.75
CA LEU A 301 7.18 26.29 22.38
C LEU A 301 7.38 24.77 22.16
N PHE A 302 8.39 24.36 21.41
CA PHE A 302 8.65 22.94 21.16
C PHE A 302 9.06 22.18 22.42
N ASN A 303 9.76 22.81 23.37
CA ASN A 303 10.04 22.22 24.69
C ASN A 303 8.76 21.99 25.51
N LYS A 304 7.73 22.83 25.34
CA LYS A 304 6.42 22.62 25.95
C LYS A 304 5.66 21.46 25.25
N LEU A 305 5.80 21.36 23.94
CA LEU A 305 5.10 20.39 23.09
C LEU A 305 5.77 19.01 22.99
N LYS A 306 7.06 18.89 23.29
CA LYS A 306 7.74 17.60 23.20
C LYS A 306 7.22 16.62 24.26
N PRO A 307 7.03 15.33 23.90
CA PRO A 307 6.67 14.31 24.87
C PRO A 307 7.88 13.85 25.71
N GLU A 308 7.61 13.27 26.87
CA GLU A 308 8.55 12.43 27.61
C GLU A 308 8.49 11.00 27.04
N LEU A 309 7.28 10.44 26.87
CA LEU A 309 7.06 9.15 26.22
C LEU A 309 6.38 9.35 24.86
N LEU A 310 7.03 8.86 23.82
CA LEU A 310 6.44 8.74 22.49
C LEU A 310 5.96 7.29 22.28
N ILE A 311 4.70 7.12 21.95
CA ILE A 311 4.11 5.84 21.54
C ILE A 311 3.73 5.93 20.07
N THR A 312 4.34 5.12 19.21
CA THR A 312 3.96 5.05 17.80
C THR A 312 3.10 3.83 17.52
N VAL A 313 2.12 3.98 16.63
CA VAL A 313 1.19 2.92 16.23
C VAL A 313 0.97 2.98 14.73
N GLY A 314 0.92 1.82 14.08
CA GLY A 314 0.72 1.71 12.64
C GLY A 314 1.98 1.97 11.83
N GLY A 315 1.81 2.14 10.52
CA GLY A 315 2.90 2.24 9.55
C GLY A 315 3.50 3.63 9.41
N MET A 316 3.90 3.96 8.19
CA MET A 316 4.65 5.19 7.88
C MET A 316 3.92 6.47 8.29
N ILE A 317 4.69 7.40 8.85
CA ILE A 317 4.25 8.76 9.18
C ILE A 317 4.55 9.66 7.98
N ILE A 318 3.56 10.46 7.55
CA ILE A 318 3.64 11.30 6.35
C ILE A 318 4.27 12.65 6.68
N SER A 319 3.87 13.27 7.80
CA SER A 319 4.34 14.61 8.20
C SER A 319 5.86 14.65 8.38
N LYS A 320 6.53 15.42 7.52
CA LYS A 320 7.96 15.72 7.70
C LYS A 320 8.20 16.67 8.89
N LYS A 321 7.20 17.47 9.23
CA LYS A 321 7.30 18.48 10.31
C LYS A 321 7.37 17.84 11.68
N ILE A 322 6.49 16.86 11.96
CA ILE A 322 6.55 16.13 13.23
C ILE A 322 7.85 15.29 13.33
N LYS A 323 8.32 14.73 12.21
CA LYS A 323 9.60 14.01 12.21
C LYS A 323 10.77 14.94 12.57
N SER A 324 10.84 16.12 11.95
CA SER A 324 11.86 17.12 12.23
C SER A 324 11.80 17.57 13.69
N MET A 325 10.61 17.90 14.18
CA MET A 325 10.40 18.32 15.57
C MET A 325 10.88 17.26 16.56
N LEU A 326 10.46 16.01 16.42
CA LEU A 326 10.80 14.94 17.37
C LEU A 326 12.26 14.46 17.28
N ARG A 327 12.95 14.73 16.16
CA ARG A 327 14.40 14.53 16.03
C ARG A 327 15.22 15.61 16.71
N THR A 328 14.72 16.86 16.71
CA THR A 328 15.39 18.00 17.35
C THR A 328 15.06 18.09 18.84
N TYR A 329 13.81 17.84 19.18
CA TYR A 329 13.29 17.87 20.55
C TYR A 329 12.92 16.44 20.97
N GLU A 330 13.94 15.64 21.26
CA GLU A 330 13.82 14.22 21.48
C GLU A 330 12.90 13.87 22.67
N PRO A 331 12.09 12.80 22.53
CA PRO A 331 11.39 12.20 23.67
C PRO A 331 12.40 11.51 24.62
N THR A 332 12.04 11.31 25.87
CA THR A 332 12.85 10.55 26.83
C THR A 332 12.86 9.05 26.46
N ALA A 333 11.73 8.53 26.05
CA ALA A 333 11.56 7.14 25.59
C ALA A 333 10.66 7.07 24.35
N HIS A 334 10.90 6.04 23.51
CA HIS A 334 10.08 5.75 22.35
C HIS A 334 9.72 4.26 22.34
N ILE A 335 8.43 3.94 22.30
CA ILE A 335 7.91 2.59 22.12
C ILE A 335 7.04 2.51 20.87
N HIS A 336 7.07 1.35 20.21
CA HIS A 336 6.17 1.02 19.10
C HIS A 336 5.24 -0.11 19.49
N LEU A 337 3.94 0.05 19.20
CA LEU A 337 2.91 -0.95 19.45
C LEU A 337 2.35 -1.47 18.14
N GLY A 338 2.35 -2.77 17.96
CA GLY A 338 1.80 -3.44 16.80
C GLY A 338 2.62 -4.65 16.37
N HIS A 339 2.00 -5.51 15.56
CA HIS A 339 2.69 -6.67 14.99
C HIS A 339 3.57 -6.32 13.78
N ASN A 340 3.52 -5.07 13.36
CA ASN A 340 4.29 -4.50 12.26
C ASN A 340 5.70 -4.14 12.71
N ASP A 341 6.63 -3.96 11.76
CA ASP A 341 8.01 -3.59 12.09
C ASP A 341 8.10 -2.21 12.74
N ALA A 342 8.73 -2.16 13.89
CA ALA A 342 9.11 -0.90 14.51
C ALA A 342 10.24 -0.23 13.72
N LYS A 343 10.08 1.07 13.44
CA LYS A 343 11.09 1.88 12.74
C LYS A 343 11.57 3.02 13.65
N ASP A 344 12.87 3.09 13.89
CA ASP A 344 13.45 4.21 14.64
C ASP A 344 13.46 5.50 13.80
N THR A 345 12.26 5.99 13.50
CA THR A 345 12.05 7.20 12.69
C THR A 345 12.66 8.46 13.33
N PHE A 346 12.85 8.45 14.63
CA PHE A 346 13.23 9.62 15.41
C PHE A 346 14.66 9.58 15.96
N TYR A 347 15.44 8.56 15.63
CA TYR A 347 16.84 8.37 16.05
C TYR A 347 17.05 8.29 17.58
N LYS A 348 16.03 7.83 18.28
CA LYS A 348 16.04 7.71 19.75
C LYS A 348 16.25 6.28 20.23
N GLY A 349 16.29 5.32 19.32
CA GLY A 349 16.01 3.93 19.62
C GLY A 349 14.51 3.71 19.86
N VAL A 350 14.00 2.55 19.46
CA VAL A 350 12.59 2.20 19.63
C VAL A 350 12.48 0.84 20.29
N GLU A 351 11.75 0.77 21.41
CA GLU A 351 11.39 -0.53 21.98
C GLU A 351 10.09 -1.01 21.34
N HIS A 352 10.15 -2.22 20.76
CA HIS A 352 9.04 -2.79 20.00
C HIS A 352 8.29 -3.82 20.81
N PHE A 353 7.01 -3.58 21.06
CA PHE A 353 6.10 -4.55 21.66
C PHE A 353 5.10 -5.05 20.60
N LYS A 354 5.22 -6.33 20.23
CA LYS A 354 4.31 -7.01 19.28
C LYS A 354 2.98 -7.32 19.96
N ILE A 355 2.17 -6.32 20.17
CA ILE A 355 0.88 -6.42 20.87
C ILE A 355 -0.19 -5.65 20.10
N ASP A 356 -1.44 -6.14 20.15
CA ASP A 356 -2.58 -5.37 19.65
C ASP A 356 -2.69 -4.03 20.40
N PRO A 357 -2.66 -2.89 19.70
CA PRO A 357 -2.69 -1.56 20.34
C PRO A 357 -3.94 -1.34 21.20
N ASN A 358 -5.09 -1.87 20.78
CA ASN A 358 -6.32 -1.74 21.54
C ASN A 358 -6.25 -2.53 22.85
N LEU A 359 -5.68 -3.74 22.84
CA LEU A 359 -5.43 -4.54 24.04
C LEU A 359 -4.48 -3.82 24.99
N PHE A 360 -3.39 -3.24 24.45
CA PHE A 360 -2.44 -2.48 25.25
C PHE A 360 -3.11 -1.31 25.97
N PHE A 361 -3.79 -0.42 25.26
CA PHE A 361 -4.44 0.73 25.89
C PHE A 361 -5.56 0.33 26.84
N LYS A 362 -6.33 -0.71 26.53
CA LYS A 362 -7.37 -1.22 27.42
C LYS A 362 -6.82 -1.65 28.78
N LYS A 363 -5.61 -2.25 28.83
CA LYS A 363 -5.01 -2.79 30.06
C LYS A 363 -4.03 -1.82 30.75
N SER A 364 -3.43 -0.88 30.03
CA SER A 364 -2.33 -0.03 30.54
C SER A 364 -2.74 1.40 30.81
N LEU A 365 -3.92 1.85 30.39
CA LEU A 365 -4.27 3.25 30.43
C LEU A 365 -4.19 3.86 31.83
N GLU A 366 -4.65 3.13 32.86
CA GLU A 366 -4.59 3.56 34.26
C GLU A 366 -3.15 3.82 34.75
N LYS A 367 -2.18 3.07 34.20
CA LYS A 367 -0.75 3.25 34.53
C LYS A 367 -0.12 4.44 33.81
N LEU A 368 -0.75 4.89 32.70
CA LEU A 368 -0.29 6.01 31.88
C LEU A 368 -0.87 7.36 32.30
N VAL A 369 -1.99 7.38 33.01
CA VAL A 369 -2.69 8.61 33.38
C VAL A 369 -1.96 9.32 34.53
N SER A 370 -1.83 10.64 34.44
CA SER A 370 -1.33 11.52 35.49
C SER A 370 -2.14 12.82 35.51
N ASN A 371 -2.05 13.57 36.60
CA ASN A 371 -2.76 14.85 36.78
C ASN A 371 -2.08 16.03 36.03
N TYR A 372 -1.13 15.77 35.14
CA TYR A 372 -0.47 16.80 34.38
C TYR A 372 -1.26 17.16 33.10
N ASN A 373 -1.48 18.44 32.87
CA ASN A 373 -2.22 18.90 31.70
C ASN A 373 -1.27 19.19 30.51
N TYR A 374 -0.86 18.13 29.82
CA TYR A 374 -0.04 18.21 28.61
C TYR A 374 -0.87 18.59 27.38
N LYS A 375 -2.17 18.30 27.39
CA LYS A 375 -3.07 18.55 26.26
C LYS A 375 -3.38 20.03 26.04
N LYS A 376 -3.36 20.85 27.09
CA LYS A 376 -3.75 22.27 27.03
C LYS A 376 -2.99 23.08 25.96
N PRO A 377 -1.65 23.10 25.92
CA PRO A 377 -0.93 23.86 24.89
C PRO A 377 -1.25 23.39 23.47
N TRP A 378 -1.52 22.11 23.26
CA TRP A 378 -1.94 21.58 21.97
C TRP A 378 -3.35 22.05 21.57
N ILE A 379 -4.27 22.12 22.52
CA ILE A 379 -5.62 22.65 22.29
C ILE A 379 -5.55 24.14 21.91
N ASP A 380 -4.77 24.94 22.64
CA ASP A 380 -4.67 26.39 22.41
C ASP A 380 -4.09 26.67 21.02
N ILE A 381 -3.02 25.98 20.64
CA ILE A 381 -2.44 26.06 19.30
C ILE A 381 -3.47 25.62 18.23
N SER A 382 -4.12 24.48 18.44
CA SER A 382 -5.09 23.95 17.49
C SER A 382 -6.24 24.92 17.22
N LYS A 383 -6.80 25.53 18.27
CA LYS A 383 -7.86 26.55 18.15
C LYS A 383 -7.38 27.77 17.37
N LYS A 384 -6.20 28.31 17.72
CA LYS A 384 -5.59 29.46 16.99
C LYS A 384 -5.41 29.14 15.52
N ARG A 385 -4.82 27.97 15.19
CA ARG A 385 -4.55 27.55 13.81
C ARG A 385 -5.84 27.30 13.01
N ALA A 386 -6.87 26.72 13.62
CA ALA A 386 -8.16 26.48 12.97
C ALA A 386 -8.84 27.79 12.55
N LEU A 387 -8.80 28.83 13.40
CA LEU A 387 -9.34 30.15 13.07
C LEU A 387 -8.56 30.82 11.92
N ALA A 388 -7.23 30.79 11.97
CA ALA A 388 -6.38 31.33 10.93
C ALA A 388 -6.55 30.58 9.59
N HIS A 389 -6.65 29.26 9.62
CA HIS A 389 -6.93 28.40 8.48
C HIS A 389 -8.24 28.84 7.77
N LYS A 390 -9.34 28.92 8.52
CA LYS A 390 -10.63 29.33 7.98
C LYS A 390 -10.57 30.72 7.36
N LYS A 391 -9.92 31.70 8.04
CA LYS A 391 -9.74 33.07 7.55
C LYS A 391 -8.94 33.10 6.25
N TYR A 392 -7.86 32.31 6.14
CA TYR A 392 -7.01 32.25 4.96
C TYR A 392 -7.75 31.66 3.76
N LEU A 393 -8.47 30.54 3.94
CA LEU A 393 -9.19 29.86 2.87
C LEU A 393 -10.29 30.72 2.24
N ASN A 394 -10.94 31.59 3.00
CA ASN A 394 -12.01 32.47 2.49
C ASN A 394 -11.52 33.45 1.42
N LYS A 395 -10.24 33.85 1.44
CA LYS A 395 -9.64 34.80 0.50
C LYS A 395 -8.75 34.14 -0.54
N LEU A 396 -8.72 32.79 -0.56
CA LEU A 396 -7.79 32.05 -1.38
C LEU A 396 -8.24 32.02 -2.86
N PRO A 397 -7.38 32.44 -3.80
CA PRO A 397 -7.68 32.29 -5.23
C PRO A 397 -7.65 30.81 -5.65
N PHE A 398 -8.15 30.54 -6.85
CA PHE A 398 -8.19 29.17 -7.39
C PHE A 398 -6.78 28.60 -7.54
N SER A 399 -6.49 27.56 -6.80
CA SER A 399 -5.17 26.95 -6.59
C SER A 399 -5.34 25.54 -6.04
N ASP A 400 -4.27 24.76 -5.95
CA ASP A 400 -4.32 23.40 -5.38
C ASP A 400 -4.95 23.42 -3.97
N LEU A 401 -4.52 24.33 -3.09
CA LEU A 401 -5.06 24.44 -1.74
C LEU A 401 -6.57 24.77 -1.75
N LYS A 402 -7.03 25.64 -2.65
CA LYS A 402 -8.46 25.96 -2.83
C LYS A 402 -9.24 24.73 -3.32
N VAL A 403 -8.68 23.96 -4.25
CA VAL A 403 -9.30 22.72 -4.73
C VAL A 403 -9.51 21.74 -3.58
N PHE A 404 -8.49 21.47 -2.75
CA PHE A 404 -8.62 20.56 -1.60
C PHE A 404 -9.62 21.07 -0.56
N SER A 405 -9.71 22.38 -0.33
CA SER A 405 -10.75 22.99 0.50
C SER A 405 -12.16 22.72 -0.03
N MET A 406 -12.34 22.75 -1.35
CA MET A 406 -13.63 22.43 -1.96
C MET A 406 -13.96 20.94 -1.91
N LEU A 407 -12.94 20.07 -2.05
CA LEU A 407 -13.10 18.61 -1.96
C LEU A 407 -13.52 18.17 -0.55
N GLU A 408 -12.98 18.78 0.51
CA GLU A 408 -13.34 18.50 1.90
C GLU A 408 -14.86 18.47 2.12
N SER A 409 -15.57 19.43 1.55
CA SER A 409 -17.03 19.59 1.72
C SER A 409 -17.87 18.84 0.68
N ARG A 410 -17.28 18.34 -0.39
CA ARG A 410 -17.98 17.81 -1.57
C ARG A 410 -17.84 16.31 -1.79
N ILE A 411 -16.80 15.70 -1.23
CA ILE A 411 -16.68 14.23 -1.28
C ILE A 411 -17.82 13.63 -0.49
N PRO A 412 -18.63 12.74 -1.09
CA PRO A 412 -19.77 12.13 -0.40
C PRO A 412 -19.32 11.25 0.76
N LYS A 413 -20.22 11.05 1.71
CA LYS A 413 -20.01 10.10 2.82
C LYS A 413 -19.82 8.68 2.30
N LYS A 414 -19.06 7.86 3.02
CA LYS A 414 -18.84 6.44 2.71
C LYS A 414 -18.11 6.22 1.36
N TYR A 415 -17.02 6.97 1.12
CA TYR A 415 -16.08 6.70 0.03
C TYR A 415 -14.80 6.07 0.57
N THR A 416 -14.21 5.18 -0.23
CA THR A 416 -12.82 4.78 -0.08
C THR A 416 -11.99 5.72 -0.94
N ILE A 417 -11.14 6.52 -0.32
CA ILE A 417 -10.32 7.53 -0.99
C ILE A 417 -8.90 6.97 -1.11
N GLN A 418 -8.43 6.83 -2.33
CA GLN A 418 -7.03 6.54 -2.65
C GLN A 418 -6.35 7.85 -3.01
N VAL A 419 -5.21 8.13 -2.44
CA VAL A 419 -4.49 9.39 -2.64
C VAL A 419 -3.10 9.09 -3.16
N SER A 420 -2.70 9.76 -4.26
CA SER A 420 -1.32 9.63 -4.74
C SER A 420 -0.34 10.38 -3.85
N ASN A 421 0.91 10.00 -3.96
CA ASN A 421 2.02 10.65 -3.25
C ASN A 421 2.31 12.07 -3.75
N SER A 422 3.40 12.67 -3.29
CA SER A 422 3.85 14.02 -3.60
C SER A 422 2.97 15.12 -2.98
N SER A 423 2.53 16.12 -3.75
CA SER A 423 1.71 17.24 -3.25
C SER A 423 0.33 16.79 -2.78
N THR A 424 -0.27 15.83 -3.47
CA THR A 424 -1.65 15.39 -3.27
C THR A 424 -1.91 14.95 -1.82
N ILE A 425 -1.13 14.01 -1.29
CA ILE A 425 -1.30 13.56 0.10
C ILE A 425 -0.99 14.67 1.11
N ARG A 426 -0.07 15.61 0.81
CA ARG A 426 0.27 16.70 1.71
C ARG A 426 -0.86 17.72 1.81
N TYR A 427 -1.49 18.07 0.69
CA TYR A 427 -2.70 18.89 0.73
C TYR A 427 -3.86 18.17 1.43
N MET A 428 -4.03 16.86 1.16
CA MET A 428 -5.06 16.04 1.80
C MET A 428 -4.97 16.10 3.33
N GLN A 429 -3.77 16.11 3.89
CA GLN A 429 -3.52 16.18 5.32
C GLN A 429 -3.84 17.53 5.98
N LEU A 430 -4.13 18.57 5.20
CA LEU A 430 -4.50 19.90 5.72
C LEU A 430 -6.00 20.06 5.99
N PHE A 431 -6.81 19.05 5.69
CA PHE A 431 -8.27 19.10 5.75
C PHE A 431 -8.85 17.91 6.51
N ASP A 432 -10.08 18.10 7.02
CA ASP A 432 -10.85 17.03 7.67
C ASP A 432 -11.88 16.46 6.70
N TYR A 433 -11.78 15.19 6.41
CA TYR A 433 -12.75 14.51 5.55
C TYR A 433 -13.80 13.78 6.36
N ASN A 434 -14.93 13.45 5.73
CA ASN A 434 -16.01 12.79 6.43
C ASN A 434 -15.52 11.53 7.16
N PRO A 435 -15.84 11.35 8.45
CA PRO A 435 -15.39 10.23 9.27
C PRO A 435 -15.75 8.83 8.73
N LEU A 436 -16.75 8.74 7.87
CA LEU A 436 -17.16 7.48 7.24
C LEU A 436 -16.30 7.13 6.01
N CYS A 437 -15.50 8.05 5.50
CA CYS A 437 -14.53 7.77 4.46
C CYS A 437 -13.32 7.03 5.04
N LYS A 438 -12.68 6.22 4.19
CA LYS A 438 -11.40 5.58 4.48
C LYS A 438 -10.35 6.15 3.53
N VAL A 439 -9.20 6.53 4.04
CA VAL A 439 -8.13 7.15 3.24
C VAL A 439 -6.90 6.24 3.19
N TYR A 440 -6.43 5.94 1.98
CA TYR A 440 -5.25 5.13 1.73
C TYR A 440 -4.29 5.85 0.79
N CYS A 441 -3.02 5.51 0.90
CA CYS A 441 -1.94 6.01 0.06
C CYS A 441 -0.81 4.98 0.05
N ASN A 442 -0.14 4.80 -1.07
CA ASN A 442 1.03 3.92 -1.19
C ASN A 442 2.22 4.59 -0.47
N ARG A 443 2.42 4.26 0.81
CA ARG A 443 3.40 4.93 1.67
C ARG A 443 4.62 4.07 2.02
N GLY A 444 4.72 2.87 1.52
CA GLY A 444 5.88 2.01 1.69
C GLY A 444 7.13 2.65 1.09
N THR A 445 7.16 2.76 -0.20
CA THR A 445 8.21 3.43 -0.98
C THR A 445 7.89 4.89 -1.27
N SER A 446 6.61 5.26 -1.22
CA SER A 446 6.12 6.61 -1.54
C SER A 446 6.33 7.01 -3.01
N GLY A 447 6.36 6.06 -3.93
CA GLY A 447 6.44 6.27 -5.38
C GLY A 447 5.18 6.89 -5.96
N ILE A 448 5.26 7.32 -7.23
CA ILE A 448 4.12 7.86 -8.00
C ILE A 448 3.69 6.91 -9.13
N ASP A 449 4.21 5.72 -9.16
CA ASP A 449 4.25 4.75 -10.24
C ASP A 449 3.13 3.70 -10.23
N GLY A 450 2.25 3.70 -9.20
CA GLY A 450 1.20 2.69 -9.07
C GLY A 450 -0.10 3.14 -8.40
N SER A 451 -0.31 4.45 -8.25
CA SER A 451 -1.48 4.98 -7.52
C SER A 451 -2.81 4.68 -8.21
N THR A 452 -2.85 4.75 -9.55
CA THR A 452 -4.05 4.47 -10.35
C THR A 452 -4.39 2.98 -10.30
N SER A 453 -3.40 2.14 -10.52
CA SER A 453 -3.54 0.68 -10.49
C SER A 453 -3.98 0.17 -9.11
N THR A 454 -3.38 0.69 -8.03
CA THR A 454 -3.80 0.38 -6.64
C THR A 454 -5.25 0.78 -6.38
N ALA A 455 -5.64 1.98 -6.82
CA ALA A 455 -7.01 2.46 -6.62
C ALA A 455 -8.04 1.61 -7.38
N ILE A 456 -7.71 1.16 -8.59
CA ILE A 456 -8.58 0.27 -9.38
C ILE A 456 -8.66 -1.10 -8.69
N GLY A 457 -7.54 -1.66 -8.24
CA GLY A 457 -7.52 -2.91 -7.47
C GLY A 457 -8.32 -2.82 -6.17
N ALA A 458 -8.19 -1.71 -5.44
CA ALA A 458 -9.02 -1.45 -4.27
C ALA A 458 -10.52 -1.38 -4.63
N SER A 459 -10.88 -0.84 -5.80
CA SER A 459 -12.27 -0.65 -6.20
C SER A 459 -13.04 -1.95 -6.38
N VAL A 460 -12.38 -3.04 -6.76
CA VAL A 460 -13.05 -4.34 -6.99
C VAL A 460 -13.44 -5.02 -5.68
N LYS A 461 -12.79 -4.68 -4.57
CA LYS A 461 -13.05 -5.28 -3.24
C LYS A 461 -13.60 -4.31 -2.20
N SER A 462 -13.51 -3.01 -2.43
CA SER A 462 -14.07 -2.03 -1.50
C SER A 462 -15.59 -2.15 -1.40
N ALA A 463 -16.10 -2.08 -0.17
CA ALA A 463 -17.55 -2.02 0.12
C ALA A 463 -18.19 -0.67 -0.30
N PHE A 464 -17.37 0.36 -0.50
CA PHE A 464 -17.82 1.70 -0.90
C PHE A 464 -17.23 2.07 -2.27
N PRO A 465 -17.85 3.02 -3.00
CA PRO A 465 -17.24 3.58 -4.20
C PRO A 465 -15.83 4.09 -3.91
N VAL A 466 -14.94 3.95 -4.89
CA VAL A 466 -13.55 4.40 -4.75
C VAL A 466 -13.34 5.68 -5.53
N LEU A 467 -12.71 6.65 -4.86
CA LEU A 467 -12.23 7.89 -5.44
C LEU A 467 -10.69 7.88 -5.40
N LEU A 468 -10.06 8.01 -6.54
CA LEU A 468 -8.64 8.35 -6.64
C LEU A 468 -8.49 9.86 -6.73
N ILE A 469 -7.64 10.46 -5.88
CA ILE A 469 -7.16 11.83 -6.01
C ILE A 469 -5.67 11.78 -6.31
N THR A 470 -5.27 12.26 -7.48
CA THR A 470 -3.89 12.13 -7.97
C THR A 470 -3.39 13.42 -8.62
N GLY A 471 -2.07 13.58 -8.63
CA GLY A 471 -1.42 14.60 -9.46
C GLY A 471 -1.26 14.10 -10.91
N ASP A 472 -1.00 15.03 -11.82
CA ASP A 472 -0.82 14.79 -13.25
C ASP A 472 0.32 13.80 -13.55
N LEU A 473 1.52 14.03 -13.01
CA LEU A 473 2.66 13.14 -13.23
C LEU A 473 2.39 11.70 -12.75
N SER A 474 1.79 11.55 -11.58
CA SER A 474 1.42 10.22 -11.07
C SER A 474 0.36 9.53 -11.93
N PHE A 475 -0.61 10.30 -12.43
CA PHE A 475 -1.64 9.77 -13.33
C PHE A 475 -1.06 9.30 -14.66
N PHE A 476 -0.22 10.13 -15.29
CA PHE A 476 0.39 9.77 -16.57
C PHE A 476 1.40 8.63 -16.44
N TYR A 477 2.17 8.60 -15.35
CA TYR A 477 3.11 7.51 -15.11
C TYR A 477 2.41 6.15 -14.96
N ASP A 478 1.25 6.10 -14.31
CA ASP A 478 0.48 4.87 -14.08
C ASP A 478 -0.79 4.81 -14.97
N SER A 479 -0.73 5.38 -16.16
CA SER A 479 -1.87 5.42 -17.09
C SER A 479 -2.27 4.04 -17.62
N ASN A 480 -1.34 3.07 -17.70
CA ASN A 480 -1.64 1.70 -18.08
C ASN A 480 -2.59 0.99 -17.09
N GLY A 481 -2.70 1.48 -15.85
CA GLY A 481 -3.73 1.02 -14.93
C GLY A 481 -5.16 1.15 -15.47
N LEU A 482 -5.40 2.10 -16.39
CA LEU A 482 -6.70 2.30 -17.04
C LEU A 482 -7.02 1.20 -18.07
N TRP A 483 -6.02 0.48 -18.58
CA TRP A 483 -6.21 -0.67 -19.47
C TRP A 483 -6.63 -1.90 -18.66
N ASN A 484 -7.86 -1.88 -18.17
CA ASN A 484 -8.37 -2.86 -17.23
C ASN A 484 -9.89 -3.03 -17.37
N SER A 485 -10.34 -4.23 -17.66
CA SER A 485 -11.76 -4.56 -17.83
C SER A 485 -12.56 -4.62 -16.52
N ASN A 486 -11.89 -4.54 -15.36
CA ASN A 486 -12.53 -4.68 -14.05
C ASN A 486 -12.90 -3.32 -13.40
N ILE A 487 -12.82 -2.21 -14.13
CA ILE A 487 -13.12 -0.88 -13.60
C ILE A 487 -14.63 -0.71 -13.46
N LYS A 488 -15.09 -0.46 -12.23
CA LYS A 488 -16.51 -0.29 -11.93
C LYS A 488 -17.03 1.07 -12.40
N PRO A 489 -18.30 1.17 -12.85
CA PRO A 489 -18.92 2.44 -13.21
C PRO A 489 -18.94 3.49 -12.08
N SER A 490 -18.88 3.07 -10.83
CA SER A 490 -18.81 3.94 -9.65
C SER A 490 -17.41 4.48 -9.36
N PHE A 491 -16.37 4.03 -10.06
CA PHE A 491 -14.99 4.49 -9.86
C PHE A 491 -14.82 5.92 -10.36
N ARG A 492 -14.15 6.75 -9.57
CA ARG A 492 -13.93 8.16 -9.87
C ARG A 492 -12.46 8.52 -9.71
N ILE A 493 -11.95 9.35 -10.62
CA ILE A 493 -10.57 9.88 -10.58
C ILE A 493 -10.64 11.41 -10.64
N ILE A 494 -10.04 12.08 -9.68
CA ILE A 494 -9.76 13.52 -9.71
C ILE A 494 -8.26 13.68 -9.97
N VAL A 495 -7.93 14.33 -11.08
CA VAL A 495 -6.54 14.65 -11.45
C VAL A 495 -6.31 16.14 -11.23
N ILE A 496 -5.41 16.46 -10.31
CA ILE A 496 -4.90 17.83 -10.13
C ILE A 496 -3.79 18.02 -11.14
N ASN A 497 -4.12 18.71 -12.24
CA ASN A 497 -3.20 18.98 -13.33
C ASN A 497 -2.68 20.41 -13.19
N ASN A 498 -1.52 20.55 -12.56
CA ASN A 498 -0.81 21.82 -12.42
C ASN A 498 0.42 21.91 -13.33
N ASN A 499 0.48 21.04 -14.34
CA ASN A 499 1.48 20.97 -15.40
C ASN A 499 2.88 20.58 -14.90
N GLY A 500 2.98 19.69 -13.90
CA GLY A 500 4.26 19.11 -13.46
C GLY A 500 4.44 18.96 -11.95
N GLY A 501 5.68 18.77 -11.52
CA GLY A 501 6.05 18.45 -10.13
C GLY A 501 6.08 19.67 -9.19
N GLY A 502 4.94 20.29 -8.91
CA GLY A 502 4.81 21.48 -8.05
C GLY A 502 5.39 21.33 -6.63
N ILE A 503 5.53 20.10 -6.13
CA ILE A 503 6.09 19.82 -4.81
C ILE A 503 7.54 20.34 -4.65
N PHE A 504 8.32 20.31 -5.72
CA PHE A 504 9.73 20.70 -5.66
C PHE A 504 9.92 22.19 -5.34
N LYS A 505 8.96 23.03 -5.76
CA LYS A 505 9.01 24.49 -5.52
C LYS A 505 8.87 24.90 -4.05
N ILE A 506 8.34 24.01 -3.20
CA ILE A 506 8.21 24.26 -1.78
C ILE A 506 9.40 23.71 -0.95
N LEU A 507 10.32 23.00 -1.60
CA LEU A 507 11.51 22.49 -0.91
C LEU A 507 12.54 23.59 -0.65
N PRO A 508 13.25 23.57 0.49
CA PRO A 508 14.37 24.47 0.75
C PRO A 508 15.43 24.36 -0.36
N GLY A 509 15.96 25.50 -0.80
CA GLY A 509 17.03 25.55 -1.81
C GLY A 509 16.56 25.42 -3.25
N TYR A 510 15.26 25.24 -3.52
CA TYR A 510 14.75 25.26 -4.89
C TYR A 510 15.03 26.60 -5.56
N LYS A 511 15.65 26.55 -6.75
CA LYS A 511 15.87 27.72 -7.61
C LYS A 511 15.02 27.59 -8.88
N ASN A 512 14.20 28.61 -9.17
CA ASN A 512 13.42 28.64 -10.41
C ASN A 512 14.34 29.00 -11.58
N ASN A 513 14.80 27.99 -12.31
CA ASN A 513 15.61 28.13 -13.51
C ASN A 513 15.24 27.05 -14.52
N ILE A 514 15.79 27.16 -15.74
CA ILE A 514 15.46 26.26 -16.84
C ILE A 514 15.80 24.78 -16.53
N ILE A 515 16.87 24.54 -15.77
CA ILE A 515 17.30 23.18 -15.37
C ILE A 515 16.29 22.57 -14.41
N SER A 516 15.92 23.32 -13.36
CA SER A 516 14.92 22.87 -12.38
C SER A 516 13.55 22.63 -13.03
N THR A 517 13.15 23.51 -13.95
CA THR A 517 11.88 23.37 -14.68
C THR A 517 11.85 22.13 -15.57
N LYS A 518 12.96 21.83 -16.26
CA LYS A 518 13.06 20.70 -17.19
C LYS A 518 13.28 19.36 -16.49
N PHE A 519 14.22 19.30 -15.54
CA PHE A 519 14.72 18.01 -15.00
C PHE A 519 14.18 17.67 -13.61
N ILE A 520 13.57 18.64 -12.90
CA ILE A 520 13.01 18.42 -11.56
C ILE A 520 11.48 18.52 -11.60
N GLU A 521 10.93 19.64 -12.10
CA GLU A 521 9.47 19.81 -12.21
C GLU A 521 8.88 18.96 -13.33
N THR A 522 9.63 18.70 -14.38
CA THR A 522 9.17 17.96 -15.57
C THR A 522 7.90 18.57 -16.16
N ARG A 523 7.93 19.87 -16.47
CA ARG A 523 6.76 20.60 -16.99
C ARG A 523 6.23 20.00 -18.30
N HIS A 524 4.91 19.96 -18.44
CA HIS A 524 4.21 19.41 -19.60
C HIS A 524 2.90 20.15 -19.87
N GLU A 525 2.32 19.91 -21.05
CA GLU A 525 1.01 20.44 -21.46
C GLU A 525 -0.02 19.31 -21.70
N LEU A 526 0.20 18.14 -21.13
CA LEU A 526 -0.64 16.97 -21.32
C LEU A 526 -2.02 17.15 -20.67
N SER A 527 -3.04 16.57 -21.30
CA SER A 527 -4.40 16.47 -20.76
C SER A 527 -4.85 15.02 -20.66
N THR A 528 -5.58 14.69 -19.62
CA THR A 528 -6.13 13.35 -19.40
C THR A 528 -7.26 13.00 -20.36
N LYS A 529 -7.75 13.94 -21.17
CA LYS A 529 -8.92 13.79 -22.05
C LYS A 529 -8.84 12.61 -23.00
N HIS A 530 -7.68 12.44 -23.65
CA HIS A 530 -7.50 11.37 -24.63
C HIS A 530 -7.46 10.00 -23.99
N LEU A 531 -6.78 9.85 -22.86
CA LEU A 531 -6.75 8.63 -22.07
C LEU A 531 -8.16 8.28 -21.53
N ALA A 532 -8.90 9.27 -21.05
CA ALA A 532 -10.26 9.05 -20.59
C ALA A 532 -11.15 8.46 -21.72
N ARG A 533 -11.07 9.02 -22.92
CA ARG A 533 -11.82 8.54 -24.09
C ARG A 533 -11.38 7.14 -24.54
N MET A 534 -10.08 6.92 -24.61
CA MET A 534 -9.49 5.64 -25.02
C MET A 534 -9.97 4.49 -24.12
N HIS A 535 -10.07 4.74 -22.80
CA HIS A 535 -10.46 3.73 -21.82
C HIS A 535 -11.93 3.80 -21.37
N GLY A 536 -12.78 4.55 -22.10
CA GLY A 536 -14.23 4.56 -21.89
C GLY A 536 -14.71 5.32 -20.66
N PHE A 537 -13.90 6.24 -20.12
CA PHE A 537 -14.30 7.11 -18.99
C PHE A 537 -15.11 8.32 -19.45
N GLU A 538 -16.08 8.73 -18.64
CA GLU A 538 -16.64 10.07 -18.74
C GLU A 538 -15.58 11.09 -18.33
N TYR A 539 -15.41 12.13 -19.14
CA TYR A 539 -14.42 13.17 -18.91
C TYR A 539 -15.07 14.52 -18.63
N SER A 540 -14.59 15.19 -17.61
CA SER A 540 -14.92 16.59 -17.34
C SER A 540 -13.68 17.38 -16.91
N LYS A 541 -13.72 18.71 -17.12
CA LYS A 541 -12.59 19.61 -16.84
C LYS A 541 -13.06 20.85 -16.09
N ALA A 542 -12.27 21.28 -15.10
CA ALA A 542 -12.48 22.54 -14.38
C ALA A 542 -11.20 23.38 -14.38
N ARG A 543 -11.35 24.73 -14.55
CA ARG A 543 -10.26 25.71 -14.57
C ARG A 543 -10.52 26.90 -13.64
N SER A 544 -11.62 26.87 -12.89
CA SER A 544 -12.03 27.94 -11.99
C SER A 544 -12.84 27.38 -10.83
N GLU A 545 -12.97 28.16 -9.76
CA GLU A 545 -13.76 27.79 -8.59
C GLU A 545 -15.23 27.51 -8.92
N ILE A 546 -15.86 28.38 -9.71
CA ILE A 546 -17.24 28.23 -10.15
C ILE A 546 -17.39 26.96 -11.01
N GLY A 547 -16.50 26.78 -11.98
CA GLY A 547 -16.49 25.59 -12.83
C GLY A 547 -16.34 24.31 -12.02
N LEU A 548 -15.43 24.28 -11.04
CA LEU A 548 -15.22 23.13 -10.17
C LEU A 548 -16.47 22.83 -9.30
N LYS A 549 -17.10 23.86 -8.75
CA LYS A 549 -18.33 23.70 -7.94
C LYS A 549 -19.43 22.98 -8.72
N TRP A 550 -19.68 23.39 -9.96
CA TRP A 550 -20.69 22.76 -10.84
C TRP A 550 -20.28 21.31 -11.23
N LYS A 551 -19.01 21.09 -11.56
CA LYS A 551 -18.54 19.77 -11.95
C LYS A 551 -18.60 18.79 -10.79
N LEU A 552 -18.20 19.15 -9.58
CA LEU A 552 -18.27 18.28 -8.41
C LEU A 552 -19.72 17.86 -8.07
N TYR A 553 -20.71 18.73 -8.31
CA TYR A 553 -22.11 18.39 -8.11
C TYR A 553 -22.58 17.24 -8.99
N SER A 554 -22.17 17.19 -10.24
CA SER A 554 -22.53 16.12 -11.19
C SER A 554 -21.62 14.90 -11.11
N PHE A 555 -20.33 15.08 -10.78
CA PHE A 555 -19.28 14.07 -10.84
C PHE A 555 -19.54 12.84 -9.96
N PHE A 556 -20.15 13.04 -8.81
CA PHE A 556 -20.46 11.96 -7.87
C PHE A 556 -21.83 11.32 -8.09
N LYS A 557 -22.61 11.78 -9.08
CA LYS A 557 -23.88 11.14 -9.43
C LYS A 557 -23.64 9.74 -10.02
N LYS A 558 -24.67 8.89 -9.91
CA LYS A 558 -24.65 7.56 -10.52
C LYS A 558 -24.51 7.69 -12.04
N SER A 559 -23.59 6.93 -12.62
CA SER A 559 -23.35 6.85 -14.05
C SER A 559 -23.14 5.40 -14.45
N SER A 560 -23.34 5.08 -15.73
CA SER A 560 -23.02 3.79 -16.34
C SER A 560 -21.53 3.63 -16.66
N LYS A 561 -20.74 4.72 -16.53
CA LYS A 561 -19.30 4.74 -16.83
C LYS A 561 -18.51 5.29 -15.65
N PRO A 562 -17.25 4.86 -15.47
CA PRO A 562 -16.33 5.52 -14.56
C PRO A 562 -16.04 6.95 -15.03
N GLY A 563 -15.57 7.82 -14.12
CA GLY A 563 -15.39 9.24 -14.46
C GLY A 563 -14.02 9.79 -14.10
N ILE A 564 -13.48 10.67 -14.96
CA ILE A 564 -12.28 11.48 -14.71
C ILE A 564 -12.66 12.96 -14.70
N LEU A 565 -12.32 13.64 -13.59
CA LEU A 565 -12.38 15.09 -13.47
C LEU A 565 -10.95 15.64 -13.43
N GLU A 566 -10.55 16.31 -14.52
CA GLU A 566 -9.28 17.03 -14.60
C GLU A 566 -9.47 18.47 -14.09
N ILE A 567 -8.67 18.85 -13.10
CA ILE A 567 -8.70 20.17 -12.49
C ILE A 567 -7.37 20.86 -12.80
N ASN A 568 -7.41 21.89 -13.66
CA ASN A 568 -6.22 22.65 -14.00
C ASN A 568 -6.02 23.80 -13.01
N THR A 569 -4.87 23.82 -12.40
CA THR A 569 -4.40 24.89 -11.51
C THR A 569 -3.06 25.44 -12.00
N ASN A 570 -2.58 26.51 -11.37
CA ASN A 570 -1.27 27.07 -11.65
C ASN A 570 -0.27 26.63 -10.57
N SER A 571 0.81 25.96 -10.98
CA SER A 571 1.82 25.40 -10.08
C SER A 571 2.58 26.49 -9.30
N ASP A 572 2.95 27.62 -9.96
CA ASP A 572 3.69 28.71 -9.33
C ASP A 572 2.84 29.37 -8.26
N LEU A 573 1.59 29.74 -8.62
CA LEU A 573 0.62 30.31 -7.67
C LEU A 573 0.34 29.35 -6.50
N SER A 574 0.14 28.06 -6.77
CA SER A 574 -0.18 27.06 -5.76
C SER A 574 0.95 26.90 -4.73
N SER A 575 2.20 26.87 -5.19
CA SER A 575 3.36 26.77 -4.29
C SER A 575 3.56 28.03 -3.44
N ASP A 576 3.40 29.22 -4.01
CA ASP A 576 3.50 30.47 -3.28
C ASP A 576 2.39 30.62 -2.22
N LEU A 577 1.17 30.24 -2.56
CA LEU A 577 0.05 30.25 -1.63
C LEU A 577 0.25 29.24 -0.48
N LEU A 578 0.83 28.09 -0.75
CA LEU A 578 1.12 27.11 0.32
C LEU A 578 2.21 27.63 1.27
N LYS A 579 3.26 28.27 0.78
CA LYS A 579 4.27 28.91 1.62
C LYS A 579 3.64 30.01 2.49
N LYS A 580 2.85 30.91 1.86
CA LYS A 580 2.12 31.97 2.56
C LYS A 580 1.11 31.43 3.56
N TYR A 581 0.50 30.29 3.27
CA TYR A 581 -0.45 29.62 4.17
C TYR A 581 0.17 29.35 5.54
N PHE A 582 1.32 28.67 5.61
CA PHE A 582 1.97 28.38 6.88
C PHE A 582 2.42 29.64 7.63
N ILE A 583 2.82 30.70 6.91
CA ILE A 583 3.13 32.00 7.52
C ILE A 583 1.88 32.63 8.14
N ASN A 584 0.75 32.60 7.44
CA ASN A 584 -0.51 33.19 7.91
C ASN A 584 -1.18 32.38 9.04
N LEU A 585 -0.77 31.15 9.27
CA LEU A 585 -1.18 30.37 10.42
C LEU A 585 -0.40 30.71 11.69
N LYS A 586 0.67 31.48 11.62
CA LYS A 586 1.49 31.92 12.75
C LYS A 586 0.70 32.79 13.73
#